data_b9725fc89c797bbea7e8444f5ee4a8ae
#
_entry.id   b9725fc89c797bbea7e8444f5ee4a8ae
#
_cell.length_a   1.000
_cell.length_b   1.000
_cell.length_c   1.000
_cell.angle_alpha   90.00
_cell.angle_beta   90.00
_cell.angle_gamma   90.00
#
_symmetry.space_group_name_H-M   'P 1'
#
loop_
_entity.id
_entity.type
_entity.pdbx_description
1 polymer ?
#
loop_
_entity_poly.entity_id
_entity_poly.type
_entity_poly.pdbx_seq_one_letter_code
_entity_poly.pdbx_strand_id
1 'polypeptide(L)'
;MCEFMILIISRFLKLTHVLLFLKGNKMRNVKIAASQMSCTSDIQKNLKKAEQLVRKAADSGAQIILLQELFETLYFCQKEKPEFYRYAKSVETNSAIHYFKNIAKELSIVLPISFYERQNNAVFNSIVVIDADGSISETYRKSHIPDGPGYEEKYYFTPGDSGFKVFETKYANIGVGICWDQWFPEAARAMALMGAELLFYPTAIGSEPDSPEVDSKDHWQRCMIGHAACNLIPVIASNRIGTETIDDSTITFYGSSFITGPTGELLKEADRSTETVLIQEFDLDALLEQRLEWGLFRDRRPDLYQVLLTNDGIIK
;
A
#
# COMPACT_ATOMS: atom_id res chain seq x y z
N MET A 1 -50.37 -13.48 12.54
CA MET A 1 -50.40 -13.14 11.10
C MET A 1 -50.13 -11.65 10.83
N CYS A 2 -50.55 -10.73 11.71
CA CYS A 2 -50.33 -9.27 11.53
C CYS A 2 -48.87 -8.83 11.73
N GLU A 3 -48.14 -9.36 12.73
CA GLU A 3 -46.78 -8.96 13.03
C GLU A 3 -45.74 -9.42 11.95
N PHE A 4 -45.98 -10.58 11.33
CA PHE A 4 -45.12 -11.10 10.25
C PHE A 4 -45.24 -10.26 8.97
N MET A 5 -46.42 -9.72 8.69
CA MET A 5 -46.67 -8.82 7.56
C MET A 5 -46.04 -7.45 7.76
N ILE A 6 -46.00 -6.93 8.98
CA ILE A 6 -45.40 -5.64 9.31
C ILE A 6 -43.87 -5.70 9.17
N LEU A 7 -43.23 -6.84 9.53
CA LEU A 7 -41.78 -7.05 9.36
C LEU A 7 -41.39 -7.14 7.88
N ILE A 8 -42.20 -7.79 7.05
CA ILE A 8 -41.95 -7.90 5.59
C ILE A 8 -42.11 -6.54 4.91
N ILE A 9 -43.15 -5.77 5.26
CA ILE A 9 -43.40 -4.43 4.71
C ILE A 9 -42.28 -3.46 5.15
N SER A 10 -41.80 -3.53 6.40
CA SER A 10 -40.69 -2.71 6.90
C SER A 10 -39.35 -3.05 6.18
N ARG A 11 -39.11 -4.32 5.88
CA ARG A 11 -37.93 -4.74 5.07
C ARG A 11 -38.07 -4.28 3.61
N PHE A 12 -39.25 -4.39 3.01
CA PHE A 12 -39.52 -3.91 1.65
C PHE A 12 -39.39 -2.39 1.53
N LEU A 13 -39.88 -1.62 2.51
CA LEU A 13 -39.76 -0.15 2.55
C LEU A 13 -38.30 0.29 2.76
N LYS A 14 -37.49 -0.44 3.55
CA LYS A 14 -36.05 -0.18 3.67
C LYS A 14 -35.31 -0.49 2.38
N LEU A 15 -35.62 -1.61 1.72
CA LEU A 15 -35.00 -1.93 0.41
C LEU A 15 -35.40 -0.90 -0.68
N THR A 16 -36.65 -0.42 -0.70
CA THR A 16 -37.06 0.59 -1.68
C THR A 16 -36.46 1.97 -1.40
N HIS A 17 -36.23 2.34 -0.13
CA HIS A 17 -35.50 3.58 0.20
C HIS A 17 -34.02 3.51 -0.18
N VAL A 18 -33.36 2.37 0.06
CA VAL A 18 -31.97 2.13 -0.36
C VAL A 18 -31.88 2.12 -1.90
N LEU A 19 -32.80 1.45 -2.60
CA LEU A 19 -32.85 1.45 -4.07
C LEU A 19 -33.19 2.80 -4.70
N LEU A 20 -33.94 3.68 -4.01
CA LEU A 20 -34.22 5.05 -4.44
C LEU A 20 -33.02 5.99 -4.19
N PHE A 21 -32.24 5.76 -3.13
CA PHE A 21 -30.99 6.50 -2.87
C PHE A 21 -29.91 6.14 -3.90
N LEU A 22 -29.89 4.91 -4.39
CA LEU A 22 -28.92 4.39 -5.38
C LEU A 22 -29.27 4.75 -6.84
N LYS A 23 -30.52 5.15 -7.13
CA LYS A 23 -30.98 5.47 -8.51
C LYS A 23 -30.44 6.79 -9.09
N GLY A 24 -29.66 7.57 -8.34
CA GLY A 24 -29.11 8.86 -8.79
C GLY A 24 -27.58 8.97 -8.76
N ASN A 25 -26.87 8.10 -8.05
CA ASN A 25 -25.41 8.16 -7.98
C ASN A 25 -24.77 7.20 -8.99
N LYS A 26 -23.90 7.73 -9.84
CA LYS A 26 -22.99 6.93 -10.68
C LYS A 26 -22.15 6.06 -9.74
N MET A 27 -22.23 4.71 -9.86
CA MET A 27 -21.41 3.78 -9.09
C MET A 27 -19.94 4.22 -9.13
N ARG A 28 -19.28 4.27 -7.97
CA ARG A 28 -17.89 4.69 -7.85
C ARG A 28 -16.95 3.51 -8.11
N ASN A 29 -16.88 3.09 -9.38
CA ASN A 29 -15.95 2.05 -9.79
C ASN A 29 -14.54 2.63 -9.90
N VAL A 30 -13.57 1.95 -9.28
CA VAL A 30 -12.15 2.25 -9.40
C VAL A 30 -11.39 1.02 -9.87
N LYS A 31 -10.56 1.21 -10.89
CA LYS A 31 -9.64 0.17 -11.37
C LYS A 31 -8.24 0.49 -10.87
N ILE A 32 -7.67 -0.45 -10.13
CA ILE A 32 -6.35 -0.31 -9.51
C ILE A 32 -5.35 -1.28 -10.12
N ALA A 33 -4.07 -0.97 -10.00
CA ALA A 33 -3.00 -1.87 -10.41
C ALA A 33 -1.90 -1.98 -9.36
N ALA A 34 -1.29 -3.17 -9.27
CA ALA A 34 -0.04 -3.43 -8.57
C ALA A 34 1.03 -3.83 -9.59
N SER A 35 2.16 -3.15 -9.57
CA SER A 35 3.30 -3.48 -10.43
C SER A 35 4.28 -4.44 -9.75
N GLN A 36 5.11 -5.08 -10.54
CA GLN A 36 6.22 -5.92 -10.11
C GLN A 36 7.35 -5.79 -11.10
N MET A 37 8.54 -5.39 -10.64
CA MET A 37 9.72 -5.29 -11.51
C MET A 37 11.03 -5.51 -10.77
N SER A 38 12.08 -5.85 -11.51
CA SER A 38 13.47 -5.83 -11.04
C SER A 38 14.08 -4.44 -11.12
N CYS A 39 15.00 -4.12 -10.21
CA CYS A 39 15.74 -2.87 -10.22
C CYS A 39 17.21 -3.10 -10.60
N THR A 40 17.87 -2.03 -11.06
CA THR A 40 19.30 -1.98 -11.39
C THR A 40 19.96 -0.81 -10.67
N SER A 41 21.29 -0.70 -10.75
CA SER A 41 22.04 0.46 -10.24
C SER A 41 21.81 1.75 -11.05
N ASP A 42 21.16 1.67 -12.22
CA ASP A 42 20.89 2.79 -13.11
C ASP A 42 19.50 3.33 -12.85
N ILE A 43 19.41 4.46 -12.16
CA ILE A 43 18.15 5.15 -11.82
C ILE A 43 17.31 5.42 -13.07
N GLN A 44 17.91 5.86 -14.18
CA GLN A 44 17.17 6.21 -15.37
C GLN A 44 16.53 4.98 -16.04
N LYS A 45 17.20 3.83 -16.01
CA LYS A 45 16.62 2.57 -16.47
C LYS A 45 15.46 2.14 -15.60
N ASN A 46 15.57 2.28 -14.27
CA ASN A 46 14.51 1.93 -13.34
C ASN A 46 13.28 2.84 -13.55
N LEU A 47 13.46 4.15 -13.69
CA LEU A 47 12.37 5.08 -13.98
C LEU A 47 11.65 4.75 -15.29
N LYS A 48 12.39 4.48 -16.36
CA LYS A 48 11.82 4.10 -17.67
C LYS A 48 11.05 2.79 -17.60
N LYS A 49 11.57 1.80 -16.88
CA LYS A 49 10.90 0.52 -16.68
C LYS A 49 9.59 0.70 -15.89
N ALA A 50 9.64 1.45 -14.80
CA ALA A 50 8.45 1.79 -14.03
C ALA A 50 7.41 2.53 -14.87
N GLU A 51 7.82 3.49 -15.72
CA GLU A 51 6.93 4.17 -16.67
C GLU A 51 6.25 3.20 -17.63
N GLN A 52 7.00 2.24 -18.21
CA GLN A 52 6.42 1.24 -19.11
C GLN A 52 5.30 0.45 -18.42
N LEU A 53 5.50 0.05 -17.16
CA LEU A 53 4.49 -0.66 -16.39
C LEU A 53 3.30 0.25 -16.04
N VAL A 54 3.55 1.50 -15.68
CA VAL A 54 2.52 2.51 -15.41
C VAL A 54 1.65 2.74 -16.66
N ARG A 55 2.27 2.95 -17.83
CA ARG A 55 1.52 3.14 -19.09
C ARG A 55 0.73 1.89 -19.46
N LYS A 56 1.31 0.69 -19.33
CA LYS A 56 0.61 -0.58 -19.55
C LYS A 56 -0.61 -0.73 -18.65
N ALA A 57 -0.50 -0.36 -17.38
CA ALA A 57 -1.62 -0.37 -16.44
C ALA A 57 -2.70 0.66 -16.82
N ALA A 58 -2.29 1.89 -17.15
CA ALA A 58 -3.20 2.96 -17.57
C ALA A 58 -3.94 2.62 -18.89
N ASP A 59 -3.24 2.04 -19.87
CA ASP A 59 -3.85 1.56 -21.12
C ASP A 59 -4.91 0.47 -20.88
N SER A 60 -4.78 -0.29 -19.78
CA SER A 60 -5.76 -1.26 -19.32
C SER A 60 -6.88 -0.64 -18.46
N GLY A 61 -6.86 0.68 -18.31
CA GLY A 61 -7.86 1.47 -17.60
C GLY A 61 -7.61 1.62 -16.10
N ALA A 62 -6.43 1.27 -15.58
CA ALA A 62 -6.10 1.49 -14.17
C ALA A 62 -6.01 2.99 -13.86
N GLN A 63 -6.61 3.38 -12.74
CA GLN A 63 -6.71 4.77 -12.28
C GLN A 63 -5.79 5.06 -11.08
N ILE A 64 -5.48 4.03 -10.27
CA ILE A 64 -4.52 4.10 -9.16
C ILE A 64 -3.52 2.97 -9.37
N ILE A 65 -2.22 3.28 -9.44
CA ILE A 65 -1.18 2.31 -9.79
C ILE A 65 -0.10 2.35 -8.72
N LEU A 66 0.14 1.22 -8.07
CA LEU A 66 1.17 1.06 -7.07
C LEU A 66 2.47 0.57 -7.71
N LEU A 67 3.55 1.30 -7.48
CA LEU A 67 4.93 0.86 -7.69
C LEU A 67 5.50 0.28 -6.39
N GLN A 68 6.59 -0.50 -6.48
CA GLN A 68 7.26 -1.07 -5.31
C GLN A 68 8.06 -0.04 -4.51
N GLU A 69 8.48 -0.39 -3.31
CA GLU A 69 9.28 0.44 -2.41
C GLU A 69 10.65 0.76 -3.02
N LEU A 70 11.11 2.02 -2.89
CA LEU A 70 12.46 2.51 -3.25
C LEU A 70 12.92 2.08 -4.66
N PHE A 71 12.01 2.05 -5.62
CA PHE A 71 12.22 1.48 -6.96
C PHE A 71 13.23 2.24 -7.84
N GLU A 72 13.67 3.43 -7.42
CA GLU A 72 14.66 4.22 -8.16
C GLU A 72 16.04 3.55 -8.19
N THR A 73 16.37 2.73 -7.17
CA THR A 73 17.70 2.17 -6.97
C THR A 73 17.64 0.68 -6.69
N LEU A 74 18.81 0.02 -6.66
CA LEU A 74 18.93 -1.23 -5.91
C LEU A 74 18.53 -1.00 -4.47
N TYR A 75 18.11 -2.06 -3.78
CA TYR A 75 17.79 -2.01 -2.36
C TYR A 75 19.09 -1.86 -1.56
N PHE A 76 19.51 -0.62 -1.38
CA PHE A 76 20.80 -0.25 -0.80
C PHE A 76 20.91 -0.58 0.69
N CYS A 77 19.79 -0.84 1.37
CA CYS A 77 19.78 -1.18 2.80
C CYS A 77 20.33 -2.57 3.11
N GLN A 78 20.85 -3.30 2.12
CA GLN A 78 21.53 -4.57 2.35
C GLN A 78 22.82 -4.43 3.17
N LYS A 79 23.45 -3.26 3.16
CA LYS A 79 24.71 -2.94 3.85
C LYS A 79 24.74 -1.52 4.36
N GLU A 80 25.37 -1.31 5.49
CA GLU A 80 25.61 0.03 6.07
C GLU A 80 26.75 0.74 5.35
N LYS A 81 26.42 1.60 4.39
CA LYS A 81 27.39 2.32 3.55
C LYS A 81 27.07 3.82 3.49
N PRO A 82 27.96 4.68 4.01
CA PRO A 82 27.75 6.13 4.01
C PRO A 82 27.52 6.74 2.63
N GLU A 83 28.10 6.14 1.57
CA GLU A 83 27.92 6.62 0.20
C GLU A 83 26.47 6.57 -0.29
N PHE A 84 25.59 5.77 0.31
CA PHE A 84 24.20 5.67 -0.10
C PHE A 84 23.33 6.82 0.43
N TYR A 85 23.80 7.61 1.41
CA TYR A 85 23.12 8.85 1.81
C TYR A 85 22.97 9.84 0.65
N ARG A 86 23.80 9.73 -0.42
CA ARG A 86 23.65 10.54 -1.63
C ARG A 86 22.35 10.35 -2.39
N TYR A 87 21.66 9.21 -2.19
CA TYR A 87 20.37 8.93 -2.80
C TYR A 87 19.22 9.69 -2.14
N ALA A 88 19.38 10.13 -0.88
CA ALA A 88 18.37 10.89 -0.17
C ALA A 88 18.16 12.26 -0.81
N LYS A 89 16.90 12.58 -1.15
CA LYS A 89 16.48 13.83 -1.81
C LYS A 89 15.26 14.39 -1.12
N SER A 90 15.10 15.72 -1.16
CA SER A 90 13.83 16.33 -0.77
C SER A 90 12.73 16.02 -1.81
N VAL A 91 11.47 16.23 -1.44
CA VAL A 91 10.32 16.09 -2.37
C VAL A 91 10.55 16.95 -3.62
N GLU A 92 11.08 18.17 -3.46
CA GLU A 92 11.32 19.12 -4.54
C GLU A 92 12.46 18.73 -5.47
N THR A 93 13.37 17.84 -5.06
CA THR A 93 14.55 17.48 -5.84
C THR A 93 14.63 16.00 -6.22
N ASN A 94 13.65 15.18 -5.77
CA ASN A 94 13.63 13.77 -6.08
C ASN A 94 13.25 13.52 -7.55
N SER A 95 14.05 12.70 -8.23
CA SER A 95 13.92 12.45 -9.67
C SER A 95 12.65 11.66 -10.02
N ALA A 96 12.25 10.68 -9.22
CA ALA A 96 11.04 9.89 -9.49
C ALA A 96 9.79 10.76 -9.35
N ILE A 97 9.71 11.58 -8.29
CA ILE A 97 8.54 12.46 -8.07
C ILE A 97 8.38 13.41 -9.27
N HIS A 98 9.45 14.07 -9.70
CA HIS A 98 9.39 14.97 -10.87
C HIS A 98 9.05 14.25 -12.17
N TYR A 99 9.61 13.05 -12.37
CA TYR A 99 9.37 12.23 -13.54
C TYR A 99 7.90 11.82 -13.64
N PHE A 100 7.37 11.26 -12.55
CA PHE A 100 6.01 10.72 -12.52
C PHE A 100 4.91 11.77 -12.37
N LYS A 101 5.22 12.96 -11.87
CA LYS A 101 4.26 14.07 -11.79
C LYS A 101 3.61 14.38 -13.15
N ASN A 102 4.42 14.47 -14.20
CA ASN A 102 3.94 14.78 -15.55
C ASN A 102 3.17 13.60 -16.14
N ILE A 103 3.61 12.37 -15.90
CA ILE A 103 2.96 11.15 -16.36
C ILE A 103 1.61 10.95 -15.67
N ALA A 104 1.52 11.17 -14.37
CA ALA A 104 0.26 11.10 -13.63
C ALA A 104 -0.79 12.06 -14.19
N LYS A 105 -0.38 13.31 -14.47
CA LYS A 105 -1.24 14.32 -15.11
C LYS A 105 -1.62 13.95 -16.54
N GLU A 106 -0.64 13.52 -17.36
CA GLU A 106 -0.86 13.11 -18.76
C GLU A 106 -1.90 12.00 -18.85
N LEU A 107 -1.75 10.96 -18.02
CA LEU A 107 -2.59 9.77 -18.03
C LEU A 107 -3.83 9.89 -17.14
N SER A 108 -3.95 10.99 -16.36
CA SER A 108 -5.02 11.20 -15.36
C SER A 108 -5.10 10.03 -14.36
N ILE A 109 -3.97 9.61 -13.77
CA ILE A 109 -3.83 8.50 -12.83
C ILE A 109 -3.24 8.96 -11.50
N VAL A 110 -3.48 8.17 -10.45
CA VAL A 110 -2.91 8.37 -9.11
C VAL A 110 -1.72 7.43 -8.92
N LEU A 111 -0.61 7.96 -8.41
CA LEU A 111 0.65 7.23 -8.20
C LEU A 111 1.19 7.46 -6.78
N PRO A 112 1.10 6.49 -5.87
CA PRO A 112 1.95 6.47 -4.69
C PRO A 112 3.41 6.24 -5.09
N ILE A 113 4.30 7.18 -4.74
CA ILE A 113 5.74 7.15 -5.08
C ILE A 113 6.56 7.00 -3.81
N SER A 114 7.18 5.85 -3.63
CA SER A 114 8.15 5.59 -2.56
C SER A 114 9.52 6.16 -2.94
N PHE A 115 10.16 6.85 -2.00
CA PHE A 115 11.46 7.48 -2.21
C PHE A 115 12.25 7.62 -0.91
N TYR A 116 13.58 7.78 -1.05
CA TYR A 116 14.48 8.11 0.06
C TYR A 116 14.47 9.61 0.29
N GLU A 117 13.75 10.04 1.34
CA GLU A 117 13.58 11.45 1.69
C GLU A 117 14.77 11.99 2.49
N ARG A 118 15.18 13.22 2.19
CA ARG A 118 15.99 14.05 3.06
C ARG A 118 15.25 15.35 3.39
N GLN A 119 14.99 15.56 4.67
CA GLN A 119 14.41 16.79 5.18
C GLN A 119 15.41 17.41 6.16
N ASN A 120 16.09 18.48 5.74
CA ASN A 120 17.20 19.09 6.48
C ASN A 120 18.29 18.04 6.80
N ASN A 121 18.48 17.73 8.09
CA ASN A 121 19.47 16.77 8.58
C ASN A 121 18.90 15.38 8.88
N ALA A 122 17.59 15.19 8.70
CA ALA A 122 16.94 13.90 8.90
C ALA A 122 16.65 13.23 7.56
N VAL A 123 16.65 11.88 7.57
CA VAL A 123 16.41 11.07 6.39
C VAL A 123 15.37 10.01 6.70
N PHE A 124 14.49 9.72 5.75
CA PHE A 124 13.33 8.85 5.96
C PHE A 124 13.08 7.98 4.72
N ASN A 125 12.45 6.84 4.94
CA ASN A 125 11.78 6.09 3.89
C ASN A 125 10.36 6.64 3.77
N SER A 126 10.00 7.21 2.64
CA SER A 126 8.81 8.06 2.52
C SER A 126 7.98 7.76 1.29
N ILE A 127 6.73 8.20 1.34
CA ILE A 127 5.80 8.20 0.22
C ILE A 127 5.16 9.57 0.07
N VAL A 128 5.02 10.01 -1.18
CA VAL A 128 4.04 10.99 -1.61
C VAL A 128 3.05 10.34 -2.56
N VAL A 129 1.82 10.84 -2.57
CA VAL A 129 0.82 10.46 -3.59
C VAL A 129 0.72 11.58 -4.61
N ILE A 130 0.97 11.24 -5.86
CA ILE A 130 0.76 12.16 -7.00
C ILE A 130 -0.65 11.91 -7.49
N ASP A 131 -1.52 12.92 -7.40
CA ASP A 131 -2.90 12.80 -7.87
C ASP A 131 -3.01 12.98 -9.40
N ALA A 132 -4.15 12.67 -9.94
CA ALA A 132 -4.45 12.63 -11.37
C ALA A 132 -4.31 13.98 -12.12
N ASP A 133 -4.23 15.08 -11.39
CA ASP A 133 -3.93 16.42 -11.93
C ASP A 133 -2.43 16.78 -11.86
N GLY A 134 -1.62 15.89 -11.26
CA GLY A 134 -0.21 16.09 -10.99
C GLY A 134 0.08 16.83 -9.68
N SER A 135 -0.91 17.10 -8.84
CA SER A 135 -0.66 17.61 -7.48
C SER A 135 0.02 16.54 -6.62
N ILE A 136 0.85 16.99 -5.68
CA ILE A 136 1.62 16.12 -4.79
C ILE A 136 1.06 16.29 -3.38
N SER A 137 0.73 15.18 -2.73
CA SER A 137 0.21 15.15 -1.36
C SER A 137 1.26 15.55 -0.31
N GLU A 138 0.82 15.65 0.94
CA GLU A 138 1.72 15.58 2.08
C GLU A 138 2.48 14.25 2.10
N THR A 139 3.66 14.24 2.73
CA THR A 139 4.50 13.05 2.84
C THR A 139 4.04 12.14 3.98
N TYR A 140 3.94 10.84 3.73
CA TYR A 140 3.95 9.80 4.75
C TYR A 140 5.37 9.26 4.91
N ARG A 141 5.86 9.16 6.14
CA ARG A 141 7.15 8.60 6.53
C ARG A 141 6.94 7.25 7.18
N LYS A 142 7.64 6.22 6.72
CA LYS A 142 7.56 4.84 7.22
C LYS A 142 7.68 4.82 8.74
N SER A 143 6.63 4.34 9.40
CA SER A 143 6.53 4.36 10.86
C SER A 143 7.40 3.29 11.52
N HIS A 144 7.43 2.09 10.93
CA HIS A 144 8.14 0.94 11.46
C HIS A 144 9.35 0.64 10.58
N ILE A 145 10.55 0.76 11.15
CA ILE A 145 11.81 0.55 10.43
C ILE A 145 12.38 -0.81 10.84
N PRO A 146 12.54 -1.76 9.88
CA PRO A 146 13.16 -3.05 10.16
C PRO A 146 14.66 -2.89 10.42
N ASP A 147 15.25 -3.93 11.01
CA ASP A 147 16.67 -4.06 11.21
C ASP A 147 17.04 -5.54 11.23
N GLY A 148 18.08 -5.89 10.48
CA GLY A 148 18.58 -7.26 10.40
C GLY A 148 19.46 -7.47 9.19
N PRO A 149 20.14 -8.63 9.12
CA PRO A 149 21.05 -8.94 8.02
C PRO A 149 20.40 -8.79 6.64
N GLY A 150 20.98 -7.92 5.80
CA GLY A 150 20.43 -7.58 4.50
C GLY A 150 19.28 -6.58 4.48
N TYR A 151 18.75 -6.20 5.66
CA TYR A 151 17.68 -5.23 5.83
C TYR A 151 18.06 -4.17 6.88
N GLU A 152 19.27 -3.58 6.75
CA GLU A 152 19.89 -2.62 7.66
C GLU A 152 19.23 -1.22 7.54
N GLU A 153 17.91 -1.16 7.57
CA GLU A 153 17.17 0.10 7.33
C GLU A 153 17.36 1.11 8.45
N LYS A 154 17.57 0.69 9.70
CA LYS A 154 17.80 1.61 10.82
C LYS A 154 19.09 2.41 10.71
N TYR A 155 20.06 1.95 9.93
CA TYR A 155 21.25 2.73 9.62
C TYR A 155 20.92 3.96 8.80
N TYR A 156 19.93 3.86 7.91
CA TYR A 156 19.57 4.91 6.97
C TYR A 156 18.39 5.76 7.42
N PHE A 157 17.36 5.18 8.02
CA PHE A 157 16.08 5.86 8.17
C PHE A 157 15.76 6.19 9.62
N THR A 158 15.42 7.44 9.84
CA THR A 158 14.73 7.88 11.05
C THR A 158 13.32 7.30 11.06
N PRO A 159 12.81 6.77 12.19
CA PRO A 159 11.41 6.40 12.30
C PRO A 159 10.49 7.56 11.92
N GLY A 160 9.43 7.24 11.18
CA GLY A 160 8.50 8.25 10.67
C GLY A 160 7.75 8.98 11.79
N ASP A 161 7.62 10.28 11.62
CA ASP A 161 6.98 11.21 12.56
C ASP A 161 5.67 11.82 12.00
N SER A 162 5.25 11.38 10.82
CA SER A 162 4.05 11.90 10.13
C SER A 162 2.73 11.32 10.66
N GLY A 163 2.77 10.26 11.49
CA GLY A 163 1.61 9.43 11.79
C GLY A 163 1.11 8.67 10.55
N PHE A 164 0.15 7.77 10.75
CA PHE A 164 -0.51 7.13 9.62
C PHE A 164 -1.34 8.14 8.84
N LYS A 165 -1.45 7.93 7.52
CA LYS A 165 -2.16 8.85 6.62
C LYS A 165 -3.14 8.11 5.73
N VAL A 166 -4.24 8.80 5.42
CA VAL A 166 -5.15 8.48 4.33
C VAL A 166 -5.14 9.66 3.36
N PHE A 167 -4.92 9.36 2.11
CA PHE A 167 -4.83 10.35 1.04
C PHE A 167 -6.15 10.40 0.28
N GLU A 168 -6.78 11.56 0.29
CA GLU A 168 -7.90 11.83 -0.61
C GLU A 168 -7.35 12.03 -2.03
N THR A 169 -7.85 11.23 -2.96
CA THR A 169 -7.46 11.30 -4.36
C THR A 169 -8.69 11.46 -5.26
N LYS A 170 -8.45 11.78 -6.50
CA LYS A 170 -9.54 11.89 -7.50
C LYS A 170 -10.45 10.65 -7.54
N TYR A 171 -9.95 9.46 -7.20
CA TYR A 171 -10.68 8.20 -7.44
C TYR A 171 -11.09 7.47 -6.17
N ALA A 172 -10.31 7.57 -5.10
CA ALA A 172 -10.58 6.90 -3.83
C ALA A 172 -9.78 7.52 -2.68
N ASN A 173 -10.20 7.27 -1.45
CA ASN A 173 -9.41 7.51 -0.25
C ASN A 173 -8.49 6.32 -0.02
N ILE A 174 -7.18 6.51 -0.12
CA ILE A 174 -6.21 5.44 -0.02
C ILE A 174 -5.36 5.53 1.23
N GLY A 175 -5.26 4.44 1.98
CA GLY A 175 -4.26 4.27 3.03
C GLY A 175 -2.99 3.66 2.43
N VAL A 176 -1.82 4.20 2.80
CA VAL A 176 -0.54 3.68 2.31
C VAL A 176 0.39 3.44 3.49
N GLY A 177 0.79 2.17 3.68
CA GLY A 177 1.88 1.78 4.57
C GLY A 177 3.07 1.29 3.75
N ILE A 178 4.31 1.44 4.27
CA ILE A 178 5.51 1.06 3.53
C ILE A 178 6.08 -0.23 4.10
N CYS A 179 6.18 -1.28 3.29
CA CYS A 179 6.89 -2.53 3.56
C CYS A 179 6.69 -3.03 5.01
N TRP A 180 7.62 -2.77 5.93
CA TRP A 180 7.58 -3.26 7.32
C TRP A 180 6.31 -2.84 8.08
N ASP A 181 5.65 -1.73 7.71
CA ASP A 181 4.34 -1.33 8.26
C ASP A 181 3.27 -2.41 8.05
N GLN A 182 3.44 -3.26 7.04
CA GLN A 182 2.52 -4.34 6.70
C GLN A 182 2.41 -5.45 7.76
N TRP A 183 3.37 -5.54 8.68
CA TRP A 183 3.33 -6.53 9.75
C TRP A 183 2.50 -6.10 10.97
N PHE A 184 2.08 -4.82 11.01
CA PHE A 184 1.41 -4.21 12.15
C PHE A 184 -0.09 -4.03 11.86
N PRO A 185 -0.97 -4.87 12.46
CA PRO A 185 -2.42 -4.75 12.26
C PRO A 185 -2.97 -3.41 12.74
N GLU A 186 -2.29 -2.74 13.69
CA GLU A 186 -2.62 -1.40 14.17
C GLU A 186 -2.55 -0.36 13.05
N ALA A 187 -1.55 -0.47 12.16
CA ALA A 187 -1.40 0.44 11.02
C ALA A 187 -2.58 0.33 10.04
N ALA A 188 -2.93 -0.90 9.66
CA ALA A 188 -4.07 -1.16 8.78
C ALA A 188 -5.39 -0.70 9.41
N ARG A 189 -5.60 -1.00 10.70
CA ARG A 189 -6.79 -0.58 11.43
C ARG A 189 -6.88 0.93 11.61
N ALA A 190 -5.77 1.62 11.87
CA ALA A 190 -5.74 3.07 11.96
C ALA A 190 -6.15 3.72 10.64
N MET A 191 -5.55 3.32 9.52
CA MET A 191 -5.92 3.85 8.21
C MET A 191 -7.37 3.55 7.85
N ALA A 192 -7.87 2.35 8.17
CA ALA A 192 -9.28 2.00 7.98
C ALA A 192 -10.23 2.91 8.76
N LEU A 193 -9.89 3.22 10.03
CA LEU A 193 -10.67 4.14 10.88
C LEU A 193 -10.60 5.59 10.38
N MET A 194 -9.50 5.98 9.75
CA MET A 194 -9.33 7.29 9.12
C MET A 194 -10.06 7.42 7.78
N GLY A 195 -10.75 6.36 7.32
CA GLY A 195 -11.60 6.39 6.13
C GLY A 195 -10.95 5.84 4.85
N ALA A 196 -9.85 5.07 4.95
CA ALA A 196 -9.30 4.39 3.79
C ALA A 196 -10.32 3.43 3.17
N GLU A 197 -10.47 3.50 1.85
CA GLU A 197 -11.30 2.60 1.05
C GLU A 197 -10.48 1.44 0.46
N LEU A 198 -9.19 1.68 0.24
CA LEU A 198 -8.19 0.74 -0.26
C LEU A 198 -6.90 0.90 0.54
N LEU A 199 -6.17 -0.20 0.80
CA LEU A 199 -4.88 -0.19 1.47
C LEU A 199 -3.77 -0.60 0.50
N PHE A 200 -2.73 0.22 0.40
CA PHE A 200 -1.59 0.02 -0.49
C PHE A 200 -0.31 -0.18 0.30
N TYR A 201 0.49 -1.17 -0.12
CA TYR A 201 1.77 -1.49 0.50
C TYR A 201 2.86 -1.70 -0.57
N PRO A 202 3.60 -0.63 -0.93
CA PRO A 202 4.84 -0.78 -1.66
C PRO A 202 5.86 -1.51 -0.78
N THR A 203 6.54 -2.50 -1.34
CA THR A 203 7.34 -3.45 -0.57
C THR A 203 8.65 -3.77 -1.29
N ALA A 204 9.66 -4.13 -0.50
CA ALA A 204 10.92 -4.75 -0.93
C ALA A 204 11.24 -5.90 0.05
N ILE A 205 10.69 -7.09 -0.20
CA ILE A 205 10.85 -8.27 0.66
C ILE A 205 11.28 -9.47 -0.18
N GLY A 206 12.20 -10.25 0.34
CA GLY A 206 12.81 -11.39 -0.36
C GLY A 206 13.40 -12.42 0.59
N SER A 207 14.49 -13.05 0.16
CA SER A 207 15.23 -14.05 0.96
C SER A 207 15.85 -13.41 2.20
N GLU A 208 16.05 -14.22 3.22
CA GLU A 208 16.77 -13.87 4.44
C GLU A 208 18.24 -14.28 4.28
N PRO A 209 19.21 -13.33 4.16
CA PRO A 209 20.62 -13.67 3.86
C PRO A 209 21.26 -14.63 4.86
N ASP A 210 20.95 -14.48 6.16
CA ASP A 210 21.50 -15.33 7.22
C ASP A 210 20.67 -16.58 7.51
N SER A 211 19.53 -16.76 6.84
CA SER A 211 18.61 -17.88 7.03
C SER A 211 17.99 -18.31 5.70
N PRO A 212 18.83 -18.83 4.78
CA PRO A 212 18.42 -19.11 3.40
C PRO A 212 17.32 -20.17 3.27
N GLU A 213 17.08 -20.97 4.31
CA GLU A 213 15.99 -21.93 4.40
C GLU A 213 14.62 -21.28 4.69
N VAL A 214 14.60 -20.00 5.09
CA VAL A 214 13.37 -19.29 5.42
C VAL A 214 12.76 -18.70 4.15
N ASP A 215 11.55 -19.12 3.82
CA ASP A 215 10.70 -18.47 2.81
C ASP A 215 9.53 -17.77 3.49
N SER A 216 9.66 -16.47 3.69
CA SER A 216 8.66 -15.66 4.40
C SER A 216 7.43 -15.29 3.54
N LYS A 217 7.40 -15.63 2.24
CA LYS A 217 6.34 -15.25 1.29
C LYS A 217 4.93 -15.57 1.80
N ASP A 218 4.69 -16.80 2.22
CA ASP A 218 3.36 -17.22 2.64
C ASP A 218 2.95 -16.62 3.99
N HIS A 219 3.92 -16.35 4.87
CA HIS A 219 3.67 -15.64 6.12
C HIS A 219 3.28 -14.20 5.85
N TRP A 220 4.07 -13.50 5.02
CA TRP A 220 3.79 -12.14 4.58
C TRP A 220 2.38 -12.00 3.97
N GLN A 221 2.05 -12.87 3.02
CA GLN A 221 0.77 -12.83 2.33
C GLN A 221 -0.41 -13.09 3.30
N ARG A 222 -0.28 -14.06 4.22
CA ARG A 222 -1.32 -14.33 5.24
C ARG A 222 -1.56 -13.15 6.17
N CYS A 223 -0.49 -12.44 6.59
CA CYS A 223 -0.62 -11.24 7.39
C CYS A 223 -1.46 -10.17 6.67
N MET A 224 -1.14 -9.91 5.42
CA MET A 224 -1.81 -8.92 4.57
C MET A 224 -3.28 -9.31 4.27
N ILE A 225 -3.55 -10.59 4.02
CA ILE A 225 -4.90 -11.15 3.88
C ILE A 225 -5.71 -10.91 5.15
N GLY A 226 -5.08 -11.08 6.33
CA GLY A 226 -5.69 -10.76 7.62
C GLY A 226 -6.11 -9.30 7.74
N HIS A 227 -5.30 -8.36 7.26
CA HIS A 227 -5.66 -6.93 7.25
C HIS A 227 -6.88 -6.67 6.37
N ALA A 228 -6.95 -7.27 5.18
CA ALA A 228 -8.10 -7.12 4.32
C ALA A 228 -9.37 -7.65 5.00
N ALA A 229 -9.34 -8.88 5.48
CA ALA A 229 -10.48 -9.55 6.11
C ALA A 229 -10.97 -8.84 7.39
N CYS A 230 -10.04 -8.42 8.27
CA CYS A 230 -10.38 -7.76 9.53
C CYS A 230 -10.93 -6.33 9.36
N ASN A 231 -10.66 -5.68 8.22
CA ASN A 231 -11.09 -4.32 7.94
C ASN A 231 -12.18 -4.23 6.85
N LEU A 232 -12.47 -5.32 6.14
CA LEU A 232 -13.32 -5.34 4.94
C LEU A 232 -12.88 -4.29 3.93
N ILE A 233 -11.57 -4.26 3.67
CA ILE A 233 -10.90 -3.34 2.74
C ILE A 233 -9.94 -4.13 1.85
N PRO A 234 -9.98 -3.98 0.52
CA PRO A 234 -8.97 -4.58 -0.35
C PRO A 234 -7.56 -4.12 -0.01
N VAL A 235 -6.60 -5.05 -0.06
CA VAL A 235 -5.17 -4.80 0.11
C VAL A 235 -4.45 -5.01 -1.21
N ILE A 236 -3.58 -4.07 -1.55
CA ILE A 236 -2.79 -4.04 -2.77
C ILE A 236 -1.31 -4.00 -2.39
N ALA A 237 -0.54 -5.02 -2.77
CA ALA A 237 0.89 -5.10 -2.48
C ALA A 237 1.71 -5.21 -3.77
N SER A 238 2.71 -4.34 -3.89
CA SER A 238 3.70 -4.37 -4.98
C SER A 238 5.07 -4.70 -4.42
N ASN A 239 5.70 -5.76 -4.90
CA ASN A 239 7.02 -6.20 -4.47
C ASN A 239 8.03 -6.21 -5.61
N ARG A 240 9.31 -6.24 -5.27
CA ARG A 240 10.42 -6.43 -6.20
C ARG A 240 10.54 -7.88 -6.66
N ILE A 241 11.24 -8.08 -7.77
CA ILE A 241 11.77 -9.36 -8.24
C ILE A 241 13.26 -9.25 -8.54
N GLY A 242 13.88 -10.40 -8.75
CA GLY A 242 15.28 -10.52 -9.14
C GLY A 242 16.22 -10.59 -7.94
N THR A 243 17.48 -10.83 -8.24
CA THR A 243 18.55 -10.94 -7.24
C THR A 243 19.40 -9.68 -7.28
N GLU A 244 19.57 -9.05 -6.14
CA GLU A 244 20.40 -7.86 -5.96
C GLU A 244 21.53 -8.18 -4.99
N THR A 245 22.75 -7.82 -5.38
CA THR A 245 23.97 -8.03 -4.58
C THR A 245 24.65 -6.70 -4.29
N ILE A 246 24.98 -6.47 -3.04
CA ILE A 246 25.79 -5.34 -2.57
C ILE A 246 26.90 -5.92 -1.71
N ASP A 247 28.13 -5.83 -2.21
CA ASP A 247 29.33 -6.47 -1.63
C ASP A 247 29.11 -8.00 -1.42
N ASP A 248 29.09 -8.47 -0.18
CA ASP A 248 28.89 -9.86 0.23
C ASP A 248 27.42 -10.18 0.59
N SER A 249 26.51 -9.22 0.56
CA SER A 249 25.09 -9.43 0.81
C SER A 249 24.33 -9.65 -0.49
N THR A 250 23.48 -10.65 -0.51
CA THR A 250 22.62 -10.97 -1.67
C THR A 250 21.20 -11.26 -1.22
N ILE A 251 20.24 -10.54 -1.78
CA ILE A 251 18.82 -10.78 -1.58
C ILE A 251 18.18 -11.15 -2.90
N THR A 252 17.44 -12.25 -2.92
CA THR A 252 16.53 -12.60 -4.01
C THR A 252 15.11 -12.22 -3.61
N PHE A 253 14.61 -11.16 -4.20
CA PHE A 253 13.23 -10.70 -3.99
C PHE A 253 12.26 -11.66 -4.65
N TYR A 254 11.25 -12.11 -3.90
CA TYR A 254 10.38 -13.20 -4.35
C TYR A 254 9.12 -12.73 -5.08
N GLY A 255 9.04 -11.46 -5.47
CA GLY A 255 7.90 -10.98 -6.22
C GLY A 255 6.58 -11.24 -5.53
N SER A 256 5.73 -12.04 -6.16
CA SER A 256 4.43 -12.44 -5.59
C SER A 256 3.56 -11.25 -5.21
N SER A 257 3.67 -10.13 -5.94
CA SER A 257 2.76 -8.98 -5.80
C SER A 257 1.33 -9.45 -5.91
N PHE A 258 0.40 -8.88 -5.15
CA PHE A 258 -0.97 -9.39 -5.10
C PHE A 258 -2.01 -8.32 -4.81
N ILE A 259 -3.27 -8.68 -5.07
CA ILE A 259 -4.46 -7.89 -4.77
C ILE A 259 -5.47 -8.80 -4.10
N THR A 260 -5.96 -8.41 -2.92
CA THR A 260 -7.04 -9.11 -2.22
C THR A 260 -8.39 -8.45 -2.48
N GLY A 261 -9.46 -9.22 -2.29
CA GLY A 261 -10.78 -8.68 -2.04
C GLY A 261 -10.97 -8.24 -0.58
N PRO A 262 -12.13 -7.66 -0.24
CA PRO A 262 -12.39 -7.12 1.08
C PRO A 262 -12.48 -8.18 2.19
N THR A 263 -12.78 -9.42 1.86
CA THR A 263 -12.88 -10.53 2.84
C THR A 263 -11.58 -11.35 2.92
N GLY A 264 -10.50 -10.89 2.25
CA GLY A 264 -9.20 -11.51 2.28
C GLY A 264 -8.98 -12.54 1.16
N GLU A 265 -9.93 -12.72 0.25
CA GLU A 265 -9.74 -13.56 -0.92
C GLU A 265 -8.61 -13.04 -1.82
N LEU A 266 -7.73 -13.90 -2.27
CA LEU A 266 -6.65 -13.55 -3.18
C LEU A 266 -7.21 -13.46 -4.61
N LEU A 267 -7.46 -12.22 -5.09
CA LEU A 267 -8.07 -11.98 -6.40
C LEU A 267 -7.05 -12.06 -7.53
N LYS A 268 -5.84 -11.56 -7.29
CA LYS A 268 -4.73 -11.56 -8.25
C LYS A 268 -3.43 -11.81 -7.51
N GLU A 269 -2.55 -12.57 -8.13
CA GLU A 269 -1.19 -12.81 -7.66
C GLU A 269 -0.24 -12.91 -8.86
N ALA A 270 0.92 -12.28 -8.78
CA ALA A 270 2.02 -12.44 -9.73
C ALA A 270 2.91 -13.62 -9.32
N ASP A 271 3.62 -14.18 -10.26
CA ASP A 271 4.67 -15.15 -9.97
C ASP A 271 5.89 -14.47 -9.31
N ARG A 272 6.93 -15.25 -9.03
CA ARG A 272 8.13 -14.79 -8.32
C ARG A 272 9.16 -14.06 -9.20
N SER A 273 8.99 -14.04 -10.51
CA SER A 273 10.08 -13.68 -11.43
C SER A 273 9.70 -12.80 -12.61
N THR A 274 8.42 -12.73 -12.95
CA THR A 274 7.95 -12.02 -14.15
C THR A 274 7.67 -10.55 -13.85
N GLU A 275 8.22 -9.64 -14.67
CA GLU A 275 7.83 -8.23 -14.66
C GLU A 275 6.40 -8.08 -15.18
N THR A 276 5.51 -7.56 -14.36
CA THR A 276 4.09 -7.53 -14.68
C THR A 276 3.32 -6.41 -13.97
N VAL A 277 2.08 -6.22 -14.39
CA VAL A 277 1.06 -5.44 -13.68
C VAL A 277 -0.17 -6.32 -13.46
N LEU A 278 -0.66 -6.35 -12.25
CA LEU A 278 -1.93 -6.94 -11.85
C LEU A 278 -2.98 -5.86 -11.86
N ILE A 279 -4.19 -6.18 -12.34
CA ILE A 279 -5.27 -5.19 -12.45
C ILE A 279 -6.55 -5.78 -11.86
N GLN A 280 -7.24 -4.96 -11.05
CA GLN A 280 -8.52 -5.31 -10.44
C GLN A 280 -9.43 -4.07 -10.38
N GLU A 281 -10.70 -4.28 -10.58
CA GLU A 281 -11.74 -3.25 -10.44
C GLU A 281 -12.55 -3.50 -9.17
N PHE A 282 -12.90 -2.41 -8.46
CA PHE A 282 -13.73 -2.43 -7.26
C PHE A 282 -14.86 -1.40 -7.38
N ASP A 283 -16.03 -1.79 -6.91
CA ASP A 283 -17.14 -0.89 -6.62
C ASP A 283 -17.02 -0.40 -5.18
N LEU A 284 -16.58 0.85 -5.00
CA LEU A 284 -16.33 1.44 -3.68
C LEU A 284 -17.61 1.60 -2.85
N ASP A 285 -18.75 1.79 -3.51
CA ASP A 285 -20.05 1.92 -2.82
C ASP A 285 -20.49 0.56 -2.28
N ALA A 286 -20.35 -0.51 -3.06
CA ALA A 286 -20.61 -1.87 -2.60
C ALA A 286 -19.67 -2.30 -1.46
N LEU A 287 -18.38 -1.92 -1.51
CA LEU A 287 -17.44 -2.16 -0.41
C LEU A 287 -17.86 -1.43 0.88
N LEU A 288 -18.32 -0.21 0.78
CA LEU A 288 -18.81 0.56 1.93
C LEU A 288 -20.08 -0.09 2.51
N GLU A 289 -21.06 -0.45 1.67
CA GLU A 289 -22.26 -1.16 2.08
C GLU A 289 -21.93 -2.45 2.84
N GLN A 290 -21.11 -3.31 2.27
CA GLN A 290 -20.66 -4.56 2.89
C GLN A 290 -20.04 -4.32 4.27
N ARG A 291 -19.18 -3.31 4.39
CA ARG A 291 -18.52 -2.95 5.65
C ARG A 291 -19.50 -2.48 6.72
N LEU A 292 -20.49 -1.65 6.33
CA LEU A 292 -21.52 -1.15 7.23
C LEU A 292 -22.47 -2.27 7.68
N GLU A 293 -22.91 -3.13 6.76
CA GLU A 293 -23.80 -4.26 7.06
C GLU A 293 -23.15 -5.30 7.98
N TRP A 294 -21.87 -5.60 7.77
CA TRP A 294 -21.15 -6.56 8.60
C TRP A 294 -20.92 -6.05 10.03
N GLY A 295 -20.82 -4.74 10.21
CA GLY A 295 -20.88 -4.08 11.52
C GLY A 295 -19.59 -4.12 12.33
N LEU A 296 -18.43 -4.56 11.79
CA LEU A 296 -17.17 -4.66 12.54
C LEU A 296 -16.76 -3.33 13.19
N PHE A 297 -16.97 -2.20 12.51
CA PHE A 297 -16.61 -0.89 13.05
C PHE A 297 -17.59 -0.36 14.06
N ARG A 298 -18.89 -0.71 13.96
CA ARG A 298 -19.94 -0.39 14.92
C ARG A 298 -19.71 -1.11 16.25
N ASP A 299 -19.30 -2.38 16.20
CA ASP A 299 -19.20 -3.26 17.35
C ASP A 299 -17.84 -3.17 18.06
N ARG A 300 -16.95 -2.24 17.62
CA ARG A 300 -15.67 -1.98 18.28
C ARG A 300 -15.83 -1.52 19.72
N ARG A 301 -14.91 -1.93 20.57
CA ARG A 301 -14.84 -1.56 21.99
C ARG A 301 -13.53 -0.80 22.29
N PRO A 302 -13.39 0.48 21.84
CA PRO A 302 -12.15 1.26 22.06
C PRO A 302 -11.79 1.40 23.53
N ASP A 303 -12.78 1.37 24.42
CA ASP A 303 -12.62 1.36 25.87
C ASP A 303 -11.79 0.18 26.40
N LEU A 304 -11.72 -0.93 25.68
CA LEU A 304 -10.94 -2.12 26.01
C LEU A 304 -9.52 -2.14 25.41
N TYR A 305 -9.18 -1.20 24.54
CA TYR A 305 -7.97 -1.25 23.73
C TYR A 305 -6.81 -0.42 24.29
N GLN A 306 -6.91 0.08 25.53
CA GLN A 306 -5.86 0.87 26.17
C GLN A 306 -4.51 0.14 26.24
N VAL A 307 -4.54 -1.18 26.38
CA VAL A 307 -3.33 -2.03 26.38
C VAL A 307 -2.49 -1.89 25.11
N LEU A 308 -3.12 -1.60 23.96
CA LEU A 308 -2.42 -1.38 22.69
C LEU A 308 -1.59 -0.08 22.66
N LEU A 309 -1.75 0.81 23.65
CA LEU A 309 -0.97 2.04 23.78
C LEU A 309 0.26 1.85 24.68
N THR A 310 0.54 0.63 25.11
CA THR A 310 1.68 0.25 25.96
C THR A 310 2.60 -0.70 25.21
N ASN A 311 3.90 -0.68 25.53
CA ASN A 311 4.86 -1.62 24.93
C ASN A 311 4.88 -2.99 25.63
N ASP A 312 4.41 -3.06 26.87
CA ASP A 312 4.54 -4.22 27.77
C ASP A 312 3.20 -4.81 28.24
N GLY A 313 2.08 -4.24 27.81
CA GLY A 313 0.74 -4.64 28.25
C GLY A 313 0.33 -4.12 29.63
N ILE A 314 1.14 -3.27 30.28
CA ILE A 314 0.85 -2.71 31.60
C ILE A 314 0.21 -1.31 31.44
N ILE A 315 -1.06 -1.23 31.81
CA ILE A 315 -1.77 0.06 31.86
C ILE A 315 -1.35 0.78 33.16
N LYS A 316 -0.68 1.92 33.01
CA LYS A 316 -0.21 2.76 34.12
C LYS A 316 -1.24 3.78 34.56
#